data_c075bd50c5d348ceb1f1abb8075990e9
#
_entry.id   c075bd50c5d348ceb1f1abb8075990e9
#
_cell.length_a   1.000
_cell.length_b   1.000
_cell.length_c   1.000
_cell.angle_alpha   90.00
_cell.angle_beta   90.00
_cell.angle_gamma   90.00
#
_symmetry.space_group_name_H-M   'P 1'
#
loop_
_entity.id
_entity.type
_entity.pdbx_description
1 polymer ?
#
loop_
_entity_poly.entity_id
_entity_poly.type
_entity_poly.pdbx_seq_one_letter_code
_entity_poly.pdbx_strand_id
1 'polypeptide(L)'
;MTVRFRAYTSEDMLKVRQFLSHVYSNLGRPNSWLIARFEFEIFFLQKNAGWLPEWEQNIALWEEEDGNLVAVACKDGDFYFQLDTEQPQESLLMEMFEFIEERSRQGTAGYCKLAVPAFMPQLEKMALSRGYELLPNESDNFVSIALDRIFPVEIPSGFTLCSGAEVSNRAKAQGHIMAFNYPGTPYAEQMLQYYGGIAEAPGYRPELDLSLVNELGEVVSFCNAFLDEENKLGILEPVGTHRDYRLHGLGRTIIYEALNRLRAMGMVKAYTGPMQPFYQHIGFELGVELTVWKKEI
;
A
#
# COMPACT_ATOMS: atom_id res chain seq x y z
N MET A 1 17.06 26.07 -2.56
CA MET A 1 16.20 25.98 -1.37
C MET A 1 16.91 25.07 -0.37
N THR A 2 16.87 25.41 0.91
CA THR A 2 17.49 24.58 1.95
C THR A 2 16.48 23.54 2.40
N VAL A 3 16.79 22.26 2.18
CA VAL A 3 15.98 21.13 2.64
C VAL A 3 16.52 20.67 3.99
N ARG A 4 15.65 20.33 4.94
CA ARG A 4 16.03 19.85 6.28
C ARG A 4 15.47 18.47 6.52
N PHE A 5 16.31 17.59 7.02
CA PHE A 5 15.91 16.30 7.58
C PHE A 5 15.14 16.48 8.89
N ARG A 6 14.07 15.71 9.08
CA ARG A 6 13.35 15.57 10.34
C ARG A 6 12.86 14.14 10.53
N ALA A 7 12.95 13.64 11.77
CA ALA A 7 12.30 12.39 12.13
C ALA A 7 10.77 12.53 12.07
N TYR A 8 10.10 11.48 11.66
CA TYR A 8 8.65 11.37 11.68
C TYR A 8 8.12 11.17 13.10
N THR A 9 6.95 11.69 13.38
CA THR A 9 6.14 11.42 14.56
C THR A 9 4.70 11.14 14.15
N SER A 10 3.91 10.50 15.01
CA SER A 10 2.49 10.23 14.73
C SER A 10 1.65 11.48 14.44
N GLU A 11 2.10 12.66 14.88
CA GLU A 11 1.45 13.95 14.55
C GLU A 11 1.59 14.32 13.06
N ASP A 12 2.58 13.75 12.37
CA ASP A 12 2.85 13.99 10.95
C ASP A 12 1.97 13.16 10.01
N MET A 13 1.16 12.25 10.54
CA MET A 13 0.44 11.27 9.74
C MET A 13 -0.41 11.94 8.62
N LEU A 14 -1.20 12.95 8.97
CA LEU A 14 -2.01 13.65 7.98
C LEU A 14 -1.16 14.45 6.99
N LYS A 15 -0.03 14.99 7.43
CA LYS A 15 0.92 15.71 6.56
C LYS A 15 1.55 14.77 5.53
N VAL A 16 1.99 13.58 5.95
CA VAL A 16 2.52 12.57 5.02
C VAL A 16 1.43 12.07 4.08
N ARG A 17 0.22 11.81 4.58
CA ARG A 17 -0.92 11.44 3.74
C ARG A 17 -1.20 12.48 2.64
N GLN A 18 -1.22 13.77 2.99
CA GLN A 18 -1.40 14.86 2.03
C GLN A 18 -0.24 14.93 1.03
N PHE A 19 0.99 14.73 1.50
CA PHE A 19 2.16 14.69 0.63
C PHE A 19 2.08 13.54 -0.40
N LEU A 20 1.64 12.34 -0.01
CA LEU A 20 1.47 11.23 -0.96
C LEU A 20 0.44 11.55 -2.07
N SER A 21 -0.66 12.22 -1.71
CA SER A 21 -1.64 12.72 -2.70
C SER A 21 -1.02 13.79 -3.61
N HIS A 22 -0.30 14.75 -3.03
CA HIS A 22 0.40 15.81 -3.77
C HIS A 22 1.47 15.25 -4.74
N VAL A 23 2.23 14.24 -4.32
CA VAL A 23 3.19 13.55 -5.21
C VAL A 23 2.50 13.02 -6.46
N TYR A 24 1.33 12.40 -6.30
CA TYR A 24 0.57 11.95 -7.47
C TYR A 24 0.12 13.13 -8.35
N SER A 25 -0.38 14.21 -7.75
CA SER A 25 -0.79 15.43 -8.50
C SER A 25 0.35 15.98 -9.36
N ASN A 26 1.57 15.99 -8.81
CA ASN A 26 2.75 16.53 -9.50
C ASN A 26 3.27 15.58 -10.61
N LEU A 27 3.30 14.28 -10.34
CA LEU A 27 3.91 13.29 -11.23
C LEU A 27 2.91 12.69 -12.24
N GLY A 28 1.60 12.82 -11.99
CA GLY A 28 0.54 12.15 -12.76
C GLY A 28 0.53 10.63 -12.62
N ARG A 29 1.28 10.09 -11.65
CA ARG A 29 1.43 8.65 -11.35
C ARG A 29 1.88 8.45 -9.91
N PRO A 30 1.65 7.26 -9.31
CA PRO A 30 2.24 6.90 -8.03
C PRO A 30 3.77 6.97 -8.09
N ASN A 31 4.40 7.36 -6.98
CA ASN A 31 5.83 7.15 -6.82
C ASN A 31 6.08 5.68 -6.39
N SER A 32 6.21 5.41 -5.11
CA SER A 32 6.39 4.05 -4.59
C SER A 32 5.38 3.66 -3.51
N TRP A 33 4.61 4.62 -2.97
CA TRP A 33 3.45 4.36 -2.12
C TRP A 33 2.25 5.19 -2.56
N LEU A 34 1.06 4.70 -2.23
CA LEU A 34 -0.20 5.41 -2.26
C LEU A 34 -0.72 5.58 -0.83
N ILE A 35 -1.67 6.49 -0.63
CA ILE A 35 -2.20 6.81 0.71
C ILE A 35 -2.73 5.59 1.46
N ALA A 36 -3.37 4.64 0.76
CA ALA A 36 -3.92 3.43 1.37
C ALA A 36 -2.85 2.57 2.04
N ARG A 37 -1.68 2.40 1.39
CA ARG A 37 -0.57 1.63 1.95
C ARG A 37 -0.10 2.22 3.28
N PHE A 38 0.07 3.55 3.31
CA PHE A 38 0.52 4.25 4.49
C PHE A 38 -0.50 4.16 5.64
N GLU A 39 -1.80 4.38 5.35
CA GLU A 39 -2.85 4.26 6.35
C GLU A 39 -3.01 2.80 6.83
N PHE A 40 -2.94 1.84 5.93
CA PHE A 40 -3.02 0.43 6.26
C PHE A 40 -1.91 0.01 7.22
N GLU A 41 -0.65 0.37 6.92
CA GLU A 41 0.48 0.07 7.80
C GLU A 41 0.28 0.64 9.22
N ILE A 42 -0.12 1.91 9.34
CA ILE A 42 -0.31 2.53 10.65
C ILE A 42 -1.45 1.86 11.42
N PHE A 43 -2.63 1.80 10.83
CA PHE A 43 -3.86 1.49 11.55
C PHE A 43 -4.17 0.00 11.65
N PHE A 44 -3.61 -0.81 10.74
CA PHE A 44 -3.86 -2.24 10.76
C PHE A 44 -3.12 -2.93 11.91
N LEU A 45 -1.83 -2.71 12.06
CA LEU A 45 -1.02 -3.36 13.07
C LEU A 45 -0.21 -2.43 13.96
N GLN A 46 0.52 -1.47 13.38
CA GLN A 46 1.59 -0.77 14.09
C GLN A 46 1.07 -0.06 15.33
N LYS A 47 -0.02 0.69 15.20
CA LYS A 47 -0.63 1.43 16.31
C LYS A 47 -1.19 0.51 17.37
N ASN A 48 -1.97 -0.49 16.98
CA ASN A 48 -2.73 -1.32 17.92
C ASN A 48 -1.88 -2.42 18.56
N ALA A 49 -0.83 -2.89 17.89
CA ALA A 49 0.13 -3.85 18.44
C ALA A 49 1.21 -3.19 19.31
N GLY A 50 1.22 -1.86 19.42
CA GLY A 50 2.24 -1.13 20.20
C GLY A 50 3.59 -1.04 19.49
N TRP A 51 3.67 -1.34 18.20
CA TRP A 51 4.90 -1.28 17.42
C TRP A 51 5.17 0.09 16.80
N LEU A 52 4.21 1.00 16.89
CA LEU A 52 4.30 2.32 16.28
C LEU A 52 5.60 3.07 16.61
N PRO A 53 6.09 3.13 17.87
CA PRO A 53 7.33 3.84 18.17
C PRO A 53 8.57 3.28 17.47
N GLU A 54 8.64 1.96 17.24
CA GLU A 54 9.74 1.31 16.52
C GLU A 54 9.60 1.51 15.01
N TRP A 55 8.36 1.43 14.52
CA TRP A 55 8.05 1.62 13.11
C TRP A 55 8.29 3.07 12.67
N GLU A 56 7.89 4.07 13.48
CA GLU A 56 8.11 5.51 13.25
C GLU A 56 9.58 5.84 13.00
N GLN A 57 10.50 5.15 13.68
CA GLN A 57 11.93 5.35 13.48
C GLN A 57 12.42 4.97 12.07
N ASN A 58 11.64 4.22 11.31
CA ASN A 58 11.94 3.87 9.92
C ASN A 58 11.33 4.83 8.90
N ILE A 59 10.76 5.96 9.38
CA ILE A 59 10.22 7.02 8.54
C ILE A 59 11.02 8.29 8.76
N ALA A 60 11.38 8.93 7.66
CA ALA A 60 12.07 10.21 7.67
C ALA A 60 11.40 11.20 6.72
N LEU A 61 11.45 12.46 7.10
CA LEU A 61 10.86 13.57 6.38
C LEU A 61 11.95 14.56 5.97
N TRP A 62 11.84 15.10 4.77
CA TRP A 62 12.64 16.22 4.28
C TRP A 62 11.72 17.37 3.93
N GLU A 63 11.97 18.51 4.53
CA GLU A 63 11.11 19.70 4.47
C GLU A 63 11.88 20.92 4.00
N GLU A 64 11.20 21.80 3.28
CA GLU A 64 11.67 23.16 3.01
C GLU A 64 11.54 24.04 4.27
N GLU A 65 12.10 25.26 4.22
CA GLU A 65 12.06 26.20 5.35
C GLU A 65 10.64 26.62 5.77
N ASP A 66 9.70 26.57 4.84
CA ASP A 66 8.28 26.86 5.08
C ASP A 66 7.50 25.64 5.64
N GLY A 67 8.18 24.52 5.80
CA GLY A 67 7.63 23.28 6.34
C GLY A 67 6.93 22.38 5.31
N ASN A 68 6.98 22.69 4.01
CA ASN A 68 6.47 21.79 2.99
C ASN A 68 7.36 20.57 2.83
N LEU A 69 6.76 19.37 2.73
CA LEU A 69 7.49 18.14 2.45
C LEU A 69 7.92 18.11 0.98
N VAL A 70 9.16 17.70 0.75
CA VAL A 70 9.73 17.41 -0.58
C VAL A 70 10.09 15.97 -0.77
N ALA A 71 10.34 15.25 0.34
CA ALA A 71 10.62 13.82 0.32
C ALA A 71 10.21 13.14 1.63
N VAL A 72 9.86 11.86 1.50
CA VAL A 72 9.61 10.95 2.62
C VAL A 72 10.29 9.61 2.32
N ALA A 73 11.00 9.05 3.30
CA ALA A 73 11.39 7.65 3.31
C ALA A 73 10.47 6.88 4.27
N CYS A 74 9.99 5.73 3.87
CA CYS A 74 9.16 4.86 4.69
C CYS A 74 9.52 3.39 4.47
N LYS A 75 9.12 2.51 5.40
CA LYS A 75 9.45 1.10 5.38
C LYS A 75 8.24 0.22 5.61
N ASP A 76 8.10 -0.77 4.73
CA ASP A 76 7.23 -1.92 4.90
C ASP A 76 7.96 -3.15 4.31
N GLY A 77 8.63 -3.91 5.18
CA GLY A 77 9.63 -4.90 4.73
C GLY A 77 10.84 -4.22 4.09
N ASP A 78 10.68 -3.69 2.90
CA ASP A 78 11.66 -2.91 2.16
C ASP A 78 11.49 -1.39 2.41
N PHE A 79 12.48 -0.58 2.02
CA PHE A 79 12.35 0.87 2.02
C PHE A 79 11.72 1.39 0.73
N TYR A 80 11.05 2.53 0.84
CA TYR A 80 10.37 3.24 -0.24
C TYR A 80 10.64 4.74 -0.11
N PHE A 81 11.00 5.38 -1.21
CA PHE A 81 11.15 6.82 -1.28
C PHE A 81 9.95 7.46 -1.97
N GLN A 82 9.44 8.52 -1.38
CA GLN A 82 8.43 9.38 -1.96
C GLN A 82 9.06 10.73 -2.25
N LEU A 83 9.00 11.17 -3.48
CA LEU A 83 9.60 12.42 -3.97
C LEU A 83 8.55 13.18 -4.77
N ASP A 84 8.45 14.46 -4.58
CA ASP A 84 7.50 15.33 -5.29
C ASP A 84 7.97 15.74 -6.70
N THR A 85 9.15 15.29 -7.10
CA THR A 85 9.79 15.59 -8.38
C THR A 85 10.49 14.37 -8.99
N GLU A 86 10.51 14.29 -10.31
CA GLU A 86 11.32 13.30 -11.05
C GLU A 86 12.82 13.69 -11.10
N GLN A 87 13.17 14.90 -10.68
CA GLN A 87 14.54 15.43 -10.75
C GLN A 87 15.03 15.92 -9.37
N PRO A 88 15.12 15.02 -8.38
CA PRO A 88 15.58 15.37 -7.05
C PRO A 88 17.05 15.79 -7.08
N GLN A 89 17.43 16.69 -6.15
CA GLN A 89 18.81 17.07 -5.95
C GLN A 89 19.64 15.89 -5.46
N GLU A 90 20.86 15.74 -5.96
CA GLU A 90 21.76 14.66 -5.59
C GLU A 90 22.05 14.64 -4.09
N SER A 91 22.21 15.81 -3.45
CA SER A 91 22.41 15.93 -2.00
C SER A 91 21.25 15.37 -1.20
N LEU A 92 20.00 15.61 -1.63
CA LEU A 92 18.81 15.04 -1.00
C LEU A 92 18.81 13.50 -1.09
N LEU A 93 19.11 12.97 -2.28
CA LEU A 93 19.20 11.52 -2.47
C LEU A 93 20.29 10.90 -1.60
N MET A 94 21.45 11.55 -1.48
CA MET A 94 22.53 11.09 -0.59
C MET A 94 22.04 10.95 0.84
N GLU A 95 21.39 11.97 1.40
CA GLU A 95 20.85 11.94 2.76
C GLU A 95 19.79 10.83 2.95
N MET A 96 18.89 10.65 1.95
CA MET A 96 17.87 9.61 1.99
C MET A 96 18.48 8.20 2.01
N PHE A 97 19.49 7.94 1.19
CA PHE A 97 20.22 6.67 1.19
C PHE A 97 21.01 6.45 2.48
N GLU A 98 21.65 7.49 3.02
CA GLU A 98 22.36 7.42 4.31
C GLU A 98 21.39 7.03 5.44
N PHE A 99 20.22 7.63 5.46
CA PHE A 99 19.19 7.30 6.43
C PHE A 99 18.80 5.82 6.37
N ILE A 100 18.41 5.28 5.20
CA ILE A 100 17.95 3.89 5.11
C ILE A 100 19.06 2.88 5.37
N GLU A 101 20.31 3.19 4.99
CA GLU A 101 21.47 2.35 5.29
C GLU A 101 21.76 2.32 6.79
N GLU A 102 21.71 3.47 7.47
CA GLU A 102 21.91 3.53 8.93
C GLU A 102 20.80 2.79 9.69
N ARG A 103 19.53 2.96 9.28
CA ARG A 103 18.41 2.19 9.85
C ARG A 103 18.57 0.68 9.62
N SER A 104 19.10 0.29 8.46
CA SER A 104 19.35 -1.12 8.16
C SER A 104 20.46 -1.71 9.02
N ARG A 105 21.53 -0.94 9.33
CA ARG A 105 22.61 -1.37 10.26
C ARG A 105 22.11 -1.60 11.68
N GLN A 106 21.13 -0.81 12.11
CA GLN A 106 20.51 -0.96 13.44
C GLN A 106 19.51 -2.13 13.50
N GLY A 107 19.09 -2.65 12.35
CA GLY A 107 18.23 -3.81 12.23
C GLY A 107 19.02 -5.14 12.28
N THR A 108 18.27 -6.24 12.20
CA THR A 108 18.85 -7.60 12.27
C THR A 108 18.95 -8.28 10.91
N ALA A 109 18.50 -7.65 9.84
CA ALA A 109 18.42 -8.28 8.52
C ALA A 109 19.76 -8.46 7.82
N GLY A 110 20.78 -7.63 8.15
CA GLY A 110 22.09 -7.65 7.52
C GLY A 110 22.13 -7.10 6.11
N TYR A 111 21.04 -6.51 5.65
CA TYR A 111 20.93 -5.88 4.32
C TYR A 111 19.96 -4.69 4.33
N CYS A 112 20.11 -3.83 3.33
CA CYS A 112 19.16 -2.77 3.00
C CYS A 112 18.52 -3.09 1.65
N LYS A 113 17.18 -3.04 1.57
CA LYS A 113 16.42 -3.18 0.32
C LYS A 113 15.60 -1.93 0.08
N LEU A 114 15.50 -1.53 -1.18
CA LEU A 114 14.81 -0.34 -1.64
C LEU A 114 14.03 -0.64 -2.93
N ALA A 115 12.75 -0.28 -2.96
CA ALA A 115 11.95 -0.28 -4.17
C ALA A 115 12.10 1.07 -4.89
N VAL A 116 12.45 1.04 -6.17
CA VAL A 116 12.75 2.22 -7.00
C VAL A 116 11.81 2.28 -8.20
N PRO A 117 11.05 3.38 -8.39
CA PRO A 117 10.26 3.58 -9.60
C PRO A 117 11.15 3.66 -10.84
N ALA A 118 10.86 2.85 -11.86
CA ALA A 118 11.67 2.79 -13.09
C ALA A 118 11.73 4.13 -13.85
N PHE A 119 10.80 5.05 -13.61
CA PHE A 119 10.83 6.40 -14.19
C PHE A 119 11.74 7.38 -13.44
N MET A 120 12.43 6.94 -12.38
CA MET A 120 13.38 7.74 -11.59
C MET A 120 14.82 7.26 -11.75
N PRO A 121 15.46 7.45 -12.90
CA PRO A 121 16.80 6.93 -13.19
C PRO A 121 17.89 7.49 -12.26
N GLN A 122 17.67 8.65 -11.62
CA GLN A 122 18.60 9.20 -10.62
C GLN A 122 18.67 8.33 -9.36
N LEU A 123 17.55 7.73 -8.95
CA LEU A 123 17.52 6.77 -7.83
C LEU A 123 18.30 5.51 -8.16
N GLU A 124 18.09 4.94 -9.36
CA GLU A 124 18.86 3.78 -9.81
C GLU A 124 20.37 4.07 -9.89
N LYS A 125 20.73 5.23 -10.46
CA LYS A 125 22.13 5.67 -10.54
C LYS A 125 22.74 5.83 -9.15
N MET A 126 22.02 6.41 -8.20
CA MET A 126 22.46 6.55 -6.82
C MET A 126 22.61 5.18 -6.15
N ALA A 127 21.65 4.29 -6.30
CA ALA A 127 21.71 2.93 -5.78
C ALA A 127 22.96 2.19 -6.29
N LEU A 128 23.21 2.20 -7.59
CA LEU A 128 24.41 1.60 -8.20
C LEU A 128 25.69 2.20 -7.64
N SER A 129 25.79 3.53 -7.55
CA SER A 129 27.00 4.21 -7.03
C SER A 129 27.29 3.89 -5.57
N ARG A 130 26.26 3.51 -4.81
CA ARG A 130 26.36 3.12 -3.40
C ARG A 130 26.52 1.62 -3.19
N GLY A 131 26.63 0.83 -4.25
CA GLY A 131 26.87 -0.62 -4.20
C GLY A 131 25.61 -1.46 -3.98
N TYR A 132 24.43 -0.95 -4.34
CA TYR A 132 23.24 -1.78 -4.43
C TYR A 132 23.26 -2.60 -5.72
N GLU A 133 22.68 -3.78 -5.63
CA GLU A 133 22.50 -4.71 -6.75
C GLU A 133 21.00 -4.86 -7.04
N LEU A 134 20.65 -4.85 -8.33
CA LEU A 134 19.29 -5.10 -8.80
C LEU A 134 18.90 -6.56 -8.53
N LEU A 135 17.71 -6.78 -7.97
CA LEU A 135 17.10 -8.10 -7.81
C LEU A 135 16.12 -8.35 -8.97
N PRO A 136 16.52 -9.00 -10.05
CA PRO A 136 15.77 -9.03 -11.32
C PRO A 136 14.46 -9.84 -11.25
N ASN A 137 14.30 -10.67 -10.21
CA ASN A 137 13.11 -11.50 -10.01
C ASN A 137 12.16 -10.93 -8.94
N GLU A 138 12.47 -9.75 -8.40
CA GLU A 138 11.64 -9.08 -7.42
C GLU A 138 11.11 -7.77 -8.02
N SER A 139 9.84 -7.48 -7.76
CA SER A 139 9.19 -6.23 -8.15
C SER A 139 8.01 -5.94 -7.23
N ASP A 140 7.68 -4.67 -7.07
CA ASP A 140 6.52 -4.21 -6.30
C ASP A 140 5.66 -3.26 -7.15
N ASN A 141 5.37 -3.69 -8.36
CA ASN A 141 4.69 -2.90 -9.38
C ASN A 141 3.26 -2.55 -8.99
N PHE A 142 2.81 -1.34 -9.29
CA PHE A 142 1.40 -1.01 -9.27
C PHE A 142 0.72 -1.39 -10.58
N VAL A 143 -0.51 -1.88 -10.46
CA VAL A 143 -1.43 -2.06 -11.59
C VAL A 143 -2.58 -1.08 -11.45
N SER A 144 -3.15 -0.68 -12.58
CA SER A 144 -4.26 0.27 -12.61
C SER A 144 -5.35 -0.15 -13.60
N ILE A 145 -6.56 0.35 -13.36
CA ILE A 145 -7.70 0.16 -14.25
C ILE A 145 -8.50 1.48 -14.34
N ALA A 146 -8.94 1.84 -15.55
CA ALA A 146 -9.81 2.98 -15.76
C ALA A 146 -11.23 2.67 -15.27
N LEU A 147 -11.89 3.66 -14.65
CA LEU A 147 -13.26 3.56 -14.15
C LEU A 147 -14.27 4.17 -15.16
N ASP A 148 -14.07 3.91 -16.42
CA ASP A 148 -14.83 4.48 -17.55
C ASP A 148 -16.08 3.69 -17.94
N ARG A 149 -16.29 2.53 -17.31
CA ARG A 149 -17.42 1.63 -17.59
C ARG A 149 -18.02 1.02 -16.32
N ILE A 150 -19.17 0.40 -16.43
CA ILE A 150 -19.72 -0.47 -15.39
C ILE A 150 -19.11 -1.86 -15.54
N PHE A 151 -18.63 -2.41 -14.44
CA PHE A 151 -18.06 -3.75 -14.38
C PHE A 151 -19.17 -4.77 -14.08
N PRO A 152 -19.23 -5.89 -14.81
CA PRO A 152 -20.29 -6.88 -14.58
C PRO A 152 -20.07 -7.61 -13.25
N VAL A 153 -21.01 -7.47 -12.32
CA VAL A 153 -21.00 -8.14 -11.01
C VAL A 153 -22.09 -9.19 -10.98
N GLU A 154 -21.67 -10.43 -10.71
CA GLU A 154 -22.57 -11.55 -10.50
C GLU A 154 -22.12 -12.26 -9.22
N ILE A 155 -22.96 -12.24 -8.20
CA ILE A 155 -22.67 -12.91 -6.94
C ILE A 155 -23.09 -14.38 -7.09
N PRO A 156 -22.13 -15.34 -6.99
CA PRO A 156 -22.46 -16.75 -7.11
C PRO A 156 -23.42 -17.21 -6.00
N SER A 157 -24.23 -18.21 -6.30
CA SER A 157 -25.15 -18.81 -5.32
C SER A 157 -24.37 -19.32 -4.10
N GLY A 158 -24.92 -19.15 -2.90
CA GLY A 158 -24.29 -19.53 -1.63
C GLY A 158 -23.37 -18.46 -1.04
N PHE A 159 -23.27 -17.28 -1.67
CA PHE A 159 -22.50 -16.16 -1.14
C PHE A 159 -23.34 -14.90 -1.01
N THR A 160 -23.00 -14.07 -0.01
CA THR A 160 -23.64 -12.78 0.24
C THR A 160 -22.57 -11.69 0.21
N LEU A 161 -22.87 -10.60 -0.50
CA LEU A 161 -22.04 -9.39 -0.46
C LEU A 161 -22.43 -8.58 0.77
N CYS A 162 -21.42 -8.26 1.59
CA CYS A 162 -21.53 -7.44 2.81
C CYS A 162 -20.57 -6.27 2.74
N SER A 163 -20.90 -5.19 3.43
CA SER A 163 -20.01 -4.05 3.69
C SER A 163 -19.46 -4.05 5.11
N GLY A 164 -18.51 -3.16 5.40
CA GLY A 164 -17.71 -3.17 6.61
C GLY A 164 -18.48 -3.28 7.93
N ALA A 165 -19.65 -2.65 8.03
CA ALA A 165 -20.46 -2.66 9.24
C ALA A 165 -21.23 -3.99 9.47
N GLU A 166 -21.37 -4.80 8.43
CA GLU A 166 -22.20 -6.03 8.45
C GLU A 166 -21.38 -7.27 8.81
N VAL A 167 -20.05 -7.16 8.83
CA VAL A 167 -19.12 -8.27 9.08
C VAL A 167 -18.26 -7.97 10.30
N SER A 168 -18.16 -8.92 11.22
CA SER A 168 -17.32 -8.74 12.41
C SER A 168 -15.83 -8.66 12.05
N ASN A 169 -15.05 -7.88 12.82
CA ASN A 169 -13.61 -7.79 12.65
C ASN A 169 -12.93 -9.16 12.76
N ARG A 170 -13.46 -10.06 13.59
CA ARG A 170 -12.95 -11.43 13.72
C ARG A 170 -13.14 -12.23 12.43
N ALA A 171 -14.30 -12.15 11.78
CA ALA A 171 -14.55 -12.84 10.52
C ALA A 171 -13.68 -12.28 9.39
N LYS A 172 -13.50 -10.96 9.33
CA LYS A 172 -12.58 -10.31 8.37
C LYS A 172 -11.13 -10.76 8.60
N ALA A 173 -10.67 -10.78 9.86
CA ALA A 173 -9.34 -11.25 10.22
C ALA A 173 -9.12 -12.71 9.79
N GLN A 174 -10.09 -13.59 10.02
CA GLN A 174 -10.01 -14.98 9.59
C GLN A 174 -9.93 -15.10 8.06
N GLY A 175 -10.75 -14.35 7.32
CA GLY A 175 -10.69 -14.30 5.87
C GLY A 175 -9.31 -13.86 5.37
N HIS A 176 -8.74 -12.81 5.98
CA HIS A 176 -7.39 -12.32 5.66
C HIS A 176 -6.32 -13.38 5.93
N ILE A 177 -6.33 -14.00 7.10
CA ILE A 177 -5.39 -15.07 7.47
C ILE A 177 -5.41 -16.19 6.43
N MET A 178 -6.60 -16.62 6.00
CA MET A 178 -6.75 -17.71 5.04
C MET A 178 -6.36 -17.28 3.61
N ALA A 179 -6.59 -16.02 3.24
CA ALA A 179 -6.22 -15.49 1.93
C ALA A 179 -4.70 -15.37 1.76
N PHE A 180 -3.98 -14.98 2.83
CA PHE A 180 -2.52 -14.76 2.79
C PHE A 180 -1.69 -15.91 3.35
N ASN A 181 -2.29 -17.06 3.62
CA ASN A 181 -1.61 -18.28 4.11
C ASN A 181 -0.89 -18.10 5.45
N TYR A 182 -1.49 -17.35 6.39
CA TYR A 182 -0.96 -17.15 7.75
C TYR A 182 -1.43 -18.14 8.83
N PRO A 183 -2.30 -19.17 8.59
CA PRO A 183 -2.71 -20.07 9.67
C PRO A 183 -1.52 -20.71 10.39
N GLY A 184 -1.56 -20.66 11.73
CA GLY A 184 -0.49 -21.22 12.56
C GLY A 184 0.77 -20.36 12.69
N THR A 185 0.75 -19.14 12.18
CA THR A 185 1.84 -18.17 12.38
C THR A 185 1.53 -17.22 13.54
N PRO A 186 2.55 -16.64 14.21
CA PRO A 186 2.33 -15.59 15.21
C PRO A 186 1.54 -14.40 14.66
N TYR A 187 1.70 -14.12 13.36
CA TYR A 187 1.00 -13.05 12.67
C TYR A 187 -0.52 -13.27 12.63
N ALA A 188 -0.99 -14.52 12.56
CA ALA A 188 -2.42 -14.84 12.61
C ALA A 188 -3.08 -14.42 13.94
N GLU A 189 -2.39 -14.60 15.07
CA GLU A 189 -2.90 -14.15 16.38
C GLU A 189 -3.05 -12.64 16.44
N GLN A 190 -2.09 -11.92 15.91
CA GLN A 190 -2.12 -10.46 15.82
C GLN A 190 -3.26 -9.97 14.92
N MET A 191 -3.47 -10.62 13.77
CA MET A 191 -4.61 -10.33 12.91
C MET A 191 -5.93 -10.44 13.66
N LEU A 192 -6.14 -11.54 14.40
CA LEU A 192 -7.36 -11.76 15.15
C LEU A 192 -7.59 -10.72 16.26
N GLN A 193 -6.53 -10.18 16.81
CA GLN A 193 -6.60 -9.18 17.88
C GLN A 193 -6.78 -7.76 17.36
N TYR A 194 -6.10 -7.39 16.26
CA TYR A 194 -5.92 -5.99 15.88
C TYR A 194 -6.59 -5.57 14.57
N TYR A 195 -7.23 -6.50 13.85
CA TYR A 195 -7.83 -6.22 12.54
C TYR A 195 -8.79 -5.02 12.54
N GLY A 196 -9.49 -4.81 13.63
CA GLY A 196 -10.42 -3.70 13.78
C GLY A 196 -9.81 -2.31 13.71
N GLY A 197 -8.48 -2.20 13.89
CA GLY A 197 -7.77 -0.92 13.86
C GLY A 197 -7.86 -0.20 12.53
N ILE A 198 -8.02 -0.90 11.41
CA ILE A 198 -8.19 -0.27 10.10
C ILE A 198 -9.38 0.70 10.04
N ALA A 199 -10.41 0.46 10.84
CA ALA A 199 -11.59 1.33 10.90
C ALA A 199 -11.30 2.71 11.54
N GLU A 200 -10.14 2.88 12.18
CA GLU A 200 -9.68 4.16 12.73
C GLU A 200 -8.92 5.01 11.69
N ALA A 201 -8.57 4.44 10.54
CA ALA A 201 -7.86 5.15 9.49
C ALA A 201 -8.72 6.29 8.91
N PRO A 202 -8.15 7.50 8.70
CA PRO A 202 -8.90 8.65 8.16
C PRO A 202 -9.57 8.38 6.82
N GLY A 203 -8.95 7.56 5.98
CA GLY A 203 -9.47 7.18 4.67
C GLY A 203 -10.42 5.99 4.68
N TYR A 204 -10.66 5.35 5.84
CA TYR A 204 -11.55 4.20 5.92
C TYR A 204 -13.00 4.60 5.62
N ARG A 205 -13.66 3.81 4.77
CA ARG A 205 -15.06 3.95 4.38
C ARG A 205 -15.75 2.60 4.54
N PRO A 206 -16.68 2.42 5.49
CA PRO A 206 -17.36 1.14 5.70
C PRO A 206 -18.05 0.61 4.43
N GLU A 207 -18.58 1.50 3.60
CA GLU A 207 -19.22 1.16 2.33
C GLU A 207 -18.26 0.66 1.24
N LEU A 208 -16.93 0.88 1.44
CA LEU A 208 -15.86 0.42 0.55
C LEU A 208 -15.07 -0.77 1.13
N ASP A 209 -15.35 -1.19 2.34
CA ASP A 209 -14.79 -2.37 2.97
C ASP A 209 -15.70 -3.58 2.70
N LEU A 210 -15.47 -4.25 1.58
CA LEU A 210 -16.37 -5.25 1.01
C LEU A 210 -15.92 -6.67 1.35
N SER A 211 -16.90 -7.53 1.63
CA SER A 211 -16.68 -8.97 1.88
C SER A 211 -17.74 -9.81 1.17
N LEU A 212 -17.30 -10.91 0.57
CA LEU A 212 -18.19 -12.02 0.20
C LEU A 212 -18.17 -13.04 1.33
N VAL A 213 -19.34 -13.37 1.84
CA VAL A 213 -19.54 -14.24 3.00
C VAL A 213 -20.31 -15.48 2.55
N ASN A 214 -19.87 -16.67 2.96
CA ASN A 214 -20.56 -17.93 2.68
C ASN A 214 -21.73 -18.18 3.67
N GLU A 215 -22.48 -19.26 3.48
CA GLU A 215 -23.61 -19.63 4.33
C GLU A 215 -23.21 -19.93 5.80
N LEU A 216 -21.94 -20.17 6.07
CA LEU A 216 -21.40 -20.39 7.42
C LEU A 216 -20.98 -19.09 8.11
N GLY A 217 -21.11 -17.94 7.43
CA GLY A 217 -20.67 -16.65 7.95
C GLY A 217 -19.17 -16.37 7.83
N GLU A 218 -18.44 -17.17 7.02
CA GLU A 218 -17.01 -16.99 6.79
C GLU A 218 -16.76 -16.00 5.65
N VAL A 219 -15.81 -15.09 5.84
CA VAL A 219 -15.32 -14.21 4.78
C VAL A 219 -14.43 -14.99 3.83
N VAL A 220 -14.88 -15.17 2.60
CA VAL A 220 -14.19 -15.97 1.58
C VAL A 220 -13.51 -15.13 0.51
N SER A 221 -13.92 -13.88 0.32
CA SER A 221 -13.20 -12.90 -0.49
C SER A 221 -13.47 -11.50 0.04
N PHE A 222 -12.51 -10.60 -0.06
CA PHE A 222 -12.64 -9.24 0.43
C PHE A 222 -11.85 -8.27 -0.43
N CYS A 223 -12.29 -7.02 -0.39
CA CYS A 223 -11.63 -5.88 -1.02
C CYS A 223 -11.98 -4.64 -0.21
N ASN A 224 -11.01 -4.04 0.45
CA ASN A 224 -11.17 -2.71 1.01
C ASN A 224 -10.61 -1.69 0.02
N ALA A 225 -11.25 -0.53 -0.09
CA ALA A 225 -10.83 0.53 -0.98
C ALA A 225 -10.77 1.88 -0.26
N PHE A 226 -9.75 2.66 -0.60
CA PHE A 226 -9.51 4.01 -0.12
C PHE A 226 -9.67 5.01 -1.25
N LEU A 227 -9.95 6.27 -0.90
CA LEU A 227 -10.11 7.36 -1.86
C LEU A 227 -8.97 8.36 -1.74
N ASP A 228 -8.34 8.68 -2.87
CA ASP A 228 -7.62 9.93 -3.07
C ASP A 228 -8.56 10.87 -3.85
N GLU A 229 -9.32 11.67 -3.10
CA GLU A 229 -10.36 12.53 -3.65
C GLU A 229 -9.76 13.67 -4.50
N GLU A 230 -8.55 14.15 -4.15
CA GLU A 230 -7.83 15.19 -4.89
C GLU A 230 -7.52 14.73 -6.32
N ASN A 231 -7.01 13.51 -6.45
CA ASN A 231 -6.62 12.93 -7.73
C ASN A 231 -7.72 12.08 -8.38
N LYS A 232 -8.87 11.94 -7.72
CA LYS A 232 -9.99 11.06 -8.14
C LYS A 232 -9.57 9.62 -8.34
N LEU A 233 -8.82 9.08 -7.39
CA LEU A 233 -8.31 7.70 -7.42
C LEU A 233 -9.00 6.83 -6.39
N GLY A 234 -9.23 5.57 -6.75
CA GLY A 234 -9.47 4.49 -5.82
C GLY A 234 -8.21 3.66 -5.62
N ILE A 235 -7.95 3.23 -4.38
CA ILE A 235 -6.82 2.36 -4.05
C ILE A 235 -7.38 1.14 -3.34
N LEU A 236 -7.17 -0.05 -3.94
CA LEU A 236 -7.67 -1.31 -3.39
C LEU A 236 -6.61 -1.93 -2.48
N GLU A 237 -6.85 -1.90 -1.16
CA GLU A 237 -5.93 -2.43 -0.15
C GLU A 237 -6.66 -2.69 1.18
N PRO A 238 -6.62 -3.91 1.77
CA PRO A 238 -6.14 -5.14 1.15
C PRO A 238 -7.16 -5.81 0.23
N VAL A 239 -6.68 -6.69 -0.65
CA VAL A 239 -7.53 -7.54 -1.50
C VAL A 239 -7.13 -9.00 -1.29
N GLY A 240 -8.09 -9.89 -1.06
CA GLY A 240 -7.79 -11.30 -0.87
C GLY A 240 -8.95 -12.23 -1.16
N THR A 241 -8.59 -13.49 -1.46
CA THR A 241 -9.56 -14.60 -1.57
C THR A 241 -9.02 -15.80 -0.82
N HIS A 242 -9.83 -16.30 0.10
CA HIS A 242 -9.56 -17.51 0.89
C HIS A 242 -9.07 -18.63 -0.04
N ARG A 243 -7.96 -19.26 0.32
CA ARG A 243 -7.26 -20.22 -0.55
C ARG A 243 -8.15 -21.34 -1.10
N ASP A 244 -9.08 -21.86 -0.28
CA ASP A 244 -9.95 -22.96 -0.65
C ASP A 244 -11.14 -22.52 -1.53
N TYR A 245 -11.33 -21.20 -1.71
CA TYR A 245 -12.39 -20.61 -2.52
C TYR A 245 -11.84 -19.89 -3.77
N ARG A 246 -10.56 -20.09 -4.09
CA ARG A 246 -9.95 -19.54 -5.32
C ARG A 246 -10.52 -20.23 -6.56
N LEU A 247 -10.39 -19.57 -7.71
CA LEU A 247 -10.86 -20.04 -9.03
C LEU A 247 -12.38 -20.16 -9.19
N HIS A 248 -13.17 -19.64 -8.24
CA HIS A 248 -14.64 -19.57 -8.33
C HIS A 248 -15.16 -18.19 -8.75
N GLY A 249 -14.28 -17.30 -9.23
CA GLY A 249 -14.66 -15.95 -9.69
C GLY A 249 -14.85 -14.92 -8.57
N LEU A 250 -14.79 -15.32 -7.29
CA LEU A 250 -15.09 -14.44 -6.14
C LEU A 250 -14.21 -13.21 -6.07
N GLY A 251 -12.90 -13.35 -6.32
CA GLY A 251 -11.96 -12.22 -6.35
C GLY A 251 -12.31 -11.20 -7.43
N ARG A 252 -12.73 -11.64 -8.62
CA ARG A 252 -13.21 -10.75 -9.68
C ARG A 252 -14.50 -10.04 -9.25
N THR A 253 -15.46 -10.78 -8.71
CA THR A 253 -16.76 -10.26 -8.27
C THR A 253 -16.57 -9.15 -7.24
N ILE A 254 -15.77 -9.36 -6.19
CA ILE A 254 -15.58 -8.37 -5.12
C ILE A 254 -14.83 -7.13 -5.61
N ILE A 255 -13.80 -7.31 -6.45
CA ILE A 255 -13.07 -6.19 -7.04
C ILE A 255 -13.98 -5.38 -7.96
N TYR A 256 -14.74 -6.01 -8.84
CA TYR A 256 -15.64 -5.31 -9.75
C TYR A 256 -16.74 -4.52 -9.01
N GLU A 257 -17.23 -5.05 -7.90
CA GLU A 257 -18.13 -4.29 -7.03
C GLU A 257 -17.45 -3.05 -6.42
N ALA A 258 -16.22 -3.21 -5.91
CA ALA A 258 -15.44 -2.09 -5.40
C ALA A 258 -15.20 -1.02 -6.48
N LEU A 259 -14.83 -1.43 -7.71
CA LEU A 259 -14.63 -0.51 -8.84
C LEU A 259 -15.91 0.23 -9.20
N ASN A 260 -17.08 -0.44 -9.19
CA ASN A 260 -18.36 0.21 -9.44
C ASN A 260 -18.72 1.25 -8.37
N ARG A 261 -18.46 0.95 -7.09
CA ARG A 261 -18.67 1.90 -5.99
C ARG A 261 -17.73 3.10 -6.10
N LEU A 262 -16.44 2.88 -6.37
CA LEU A 262 -15.46 3.94 -6.60
C LEU A 262 -15.89 4.84 -7.76
N ARG A 263 -16.31 4.23 -8.89
CA ARG A 263 -16.84 4.98 -10.03
C ARG A 263 -18.07 5.82 -9.68
N ALA A 264 -19.02 5.26 -8.92
CA ALA A 264 -20.20 5.99 -8.46
C ALA A 264 -19.87 7.17 -7.55
N MET A 265 -18.72 7.12 -6.83
CA MET A 265 -18.17 8.21 -6.02
C MET A 265 -17.35 9.22 -6.85
N GLY A 266 -17.28 9.05 -8.17
CA GLY A 266 -16.59 9.99 -9.06
C GLY A 266 -15.10 9.73 -9.27
N MET A 267 -14.59 8.59 -8.82
CA MET A 267 -13.20 8.19 -9.10
C MET A 267 -13.08 7.80 -10.58
N VAL A 268 -11.92 8.08 -11.18
CA VAL A 268 -11.68 7.87 -12.62
C VAL A 268 -10.71 6.73 -12.89
N LYS A 269 -9.92 6.34 -11.89
CA LYS A 269 -8.94 5.27 -11.98
C LYS A 269 -8.81 4.56 -10.64
N ALA A 270 -8.53 3.26 -10.67
CA ALA A 270 -8.17 2.51 -9.47
C ALA A 270 -6.79 1.88 -9.59
N TYR A 271 -6.08 1.80 -8.45
CA TYR A 271 -4.77 1.17 -8.31
C TYR A 271 -4.83 0.02 -7.31
N THR A 272 -3.98 -0.97 -7.51
CA THR A 272 -3.64 -2.03 -6.55
C THR A 272 -2.25 -2.58 -6.88
N GLY A 273 -1.75 -3.51 -6.11
CA GLY A 273 -0.45 -4.15 -6.36
C GLY A 273 -0.23 -5.42 -5.54
N PRO A 274 0.86 -6.12 -5.80
CA PRO A 274 1.68 -6.05 -7.00
C PRO A 274 1.03 -6.73 -8.22
N MET A 275 1.65 -6.55 -9.41
CA MET A 275 1.19 -7.18 -10.65
C MET A 275 1.13 -8.71 -10.51
N GLN A 276 -0.03 -9.27 -10.82
CA GLN A 276 -0.27 -10.71 -10.89
C GLN A 276 -1.06 -11.05 -12.15
N PRO A 277 -0.93 -12.27 -12.72
CA PRO A 277 -1.73 -12.71 -13.86
C PRO A 277 -3.24 -12.55 -13.65
N PHE A 278 -3.70 -12.69 -12.40
CA PHE A 278 -5.10 -12.47 -12.03
C PHE A 278 -5.57 -11.05 -12.35
N TYR A 279 -4.79 -10.02 -11.98
CA TYR A 279 -5.16 -8.63 -12.25
C TYR A 279 -5.22 -8.33 -13.75
N GLN A 280 -4.25 -8.84 -14.53
CA GLN A 280 -4.28 -8.71 -15.98
C GLN A 280 -5.54 -9.35 -16.58
N HIS A 281 -5.90 -10.55 -16.10
CA HIS A 281 -7.09 -11.26 -16.58
C HIS A 281 -8.39 -10.50 -16.32
N ILE A 282 -8.48 -9.73 -15.26
CA ILE A 282 -9.65 -8.92 -14.93
C ILE A 282 -9.57 -7.47 -15.46
N GLY A 283 -8.56 -7.16 -16.29
CA GLY A 283 -8.47 -5.92 -17.06
C GLY A 283 -7.60 -4.83 -16.45
N PHE A 284 -6.81 -5.13 -15.42
CA PHE A 284 -5.78 -4.19 -14.96
C PHE A 284 -4.55 -4.23 -15.89
N GLU A 285 -3.91 -3.09 -16.02
CA GLU A 285 -2.70 -2.89 -16.78
C GLU A 285 -1.56 -2.44 -15.84
N LEU A 286 -0.31 -2.58 -16.30
CA LEU A 286 0.83 -2.05 -15.56
C LEU A 286 0.69 -0.53 -15.41
N GLY A 287 0.64 -0.06 -14.18
CA GLY A 287 0.51 1.36 -13.85
C GLY A 287 1.86 2.01 -13.57
N VAL A 288 2.66 1.40 -12.70
CA VAL A 288 4.03 1.83 -12.38
C VAL A 288 4.89 0.60 -12.17
N GLU A 289 6.04 0.57 -12.83
CA GLU A 289 7.07 -0.43 -12.60
C GLU A 289 8.00 0.02 -11.46
N LEU A 290 8.20 -0.86 -10.47
CA LEU A 290 9.19 -0.68 -9.42
C LEU A 290 10.20 -1.83 -9.49
N THR A 291 11.48 -1.45 -9.51
CA THR A 291 12.61 -2.37 -9.40
C THR A 291 13.06 -2.46 -7.95
N VAL A 292 13.53 -3.63 -7.52
CA VAL A 292 14.00 -3.86 -6.15
C VAL A 292 15.52 -3.96 -6.14
N TRP A 293 16.14 -3.18 -5.27
CA TRP A 293 17.59 -3.06 -5.12
C TRP A 293 18.00 -3.47 -3.72
N LYS A 294 19.10 -4.21 -3.61
CA LYS A 294 19.62 -4.74 -2.34
C LYS A 294 21.09 -4.40 -2.18
N LYS A 295 21.49 -4.10 -0.94
CA LYS A 295 22.88 -3.92 -0.51
C LYS A 295 23.09 -4.66 0.80
N GLU A 296 24.13 -5.45 0.92
CA GLU A 296 24.59 -6.01 2.20
C GLU A 296 25.16 -4.89 3.09
N ILE A 297 24.84 -4.92 4.39
CA ILE A 297 25.16 -3.85 5.35
C ILE A 297 26.09 -4.37 6.45
#